data_2ff9094b9e38178133aa41fc262b47f0
#
_entry.id   2ff9094b9e38178133aa41fc262b47f0
#
_cell.length_a   1.000
_cell.length_b   1.000
_cell.length_c   1.000
_cell.angle_alpha   90.00
_cell.angle_beta   90.00
_cell.angle_gamma   90.00
#
_symmetry.space_group_name_H-M   'P 1'
#
loop_
_entity.id
_entity.type
_entity.pdbx_description
1 polymer ?
#
loop_
_entity_poly.entity_id
_entity_poly.type
_entity_poly.pdbx_seq_one_letter_code
_entity_poly.pdbx_strand_id
1 'polypeptide(L)'
;LARNARSINLTTLPSSSPPILSICQDGLSDVAGVQVFLTSRGFEPGPVDGAFGDKTSNALKNYQASVGLSQSGVIDTETLNKIKSEASSDGSCESIFGPLKISGGATINVISNGNGCYFNGHPLVNRTTASCNIGISWSDGGRIRVGPREHKHGVLKLRSQNVSSGFHVVLSVNIEKYLYGLAEMPSHWNVKALEAQALVGRSYAVYQYLKQNIPAQSTDLNAGLSASRQAYCWCHIGSTASSQYYYGYLKEIAGPNWVQAVNNTSGKVITYSGGYTQSSVIQAFYSSSTGGKTNNNAVGFGSATAWPYLQTVDDPWSVDNRVGNPKAAWSYDFSTYQLSKNILCGDIPCFDSITDIYISSVAESGAAIEVTMKGFRNGSSKTVTKSGRNIKSQLGFTSHYFKTSSQSDVSNL
;
A
#
# COMPACT_ATOMS: atom_id res chain seq x y z
N LEU A 1 5.18 2.83 0.31
CA LEU A 1 6.58 2.38 0.36
C LEU A 1 7.17 2.52 1.75
N ALA A 2 7.24 3.71 2.29
CA ALA A 2 7.59 3.97 3.67
C ALA A 2 6.37 4.49 4.43
N ARG A 3 6.30 4.21 5.71
CA ARG A 3 5.19 4.61 6.58
C ARG A 3 5.78 5.28 7.82
N ASN A 4 5.24 6.43 8.20
CA ASN A 4 5.73 7.23 9.32
C ASN A 4 7.23 7.58 9.21
N ALA A 5 7.74 7.70 7.99
CA ALA A 5 9.14 8.04 7.77
C ALA A 5 9.38 9.50 8.16
N ARG A 6 10.39 9.74 8.97
CA ARG A 6 10.86 11.11 9.30
C ARG A 6 11.95 11.58 8.34
N SER A 7 12.66 10.64 7.74
CA SER A 7 13.71 10.90 6.76
C SER A 7 13.77 9.77 5.73
N ILE A 8 14.02 10.11 4.49
CA ILE A 8 14.22 9.14 3.40
C ILE A 8 15.22 9.69 2.39
N ASN A 9 16.07 8.81 1.87
CA ASN A 9 16.96 9.10 0.77
C ASN A 9 16.33 8.66 -0.55
N LEU A 10 16.27 9.57 -1.49
CA LEU A 10 15.87 9.35 -2.87
C LEU A 10 17.12 9.45 -3.75
N THR A 11 17.48 8.38 -4.43
CA THR A 11 18.67 8.35 -5.27
C THR A 11 18.28 8.07 -6.72
N THR A 12 18.67 8.94 -7.65
CA THR A 12 18.56 8.67 -9.08
C THR A 12 19.66 7.70 -9.49
N LEU A 13 19.29 6.68 -10.24
CA LEU A 13 20.22 5.65 -10.69
C LEU A 13 20.75 5.98 -12.09
N PRO A 14 22.01 5.61 -12.40
CA PRO A 14 22.58 5.82 -13.72
C PRO A 14 21.73 5.18 -14.82
N SER A 15 21.56 5.89 -15.91
CA SER A 15 21.01 5.40 -17.17
C SER A 15 21.84 5.97 -18.32
N SER A 16 21.64 5.46 -19.54
CA SER A 16 22.30 5.99 -20.76
C SER A 16 22.02 7.49 -20.99
N SER A 17 20.91 7.97 -20.48
CA SER A 17 20.62 9.40 -20.31
C SER A 17 20.34 9.66 -18.84
N PRO A 18 21.07 10.56 -18.15
CA PRO A 18 20.84 10.84 -16.74
C PRO A 18 19.39 11.27 -16.55
N PRO A 19 18.61 10.62 -15.66
CA PRO A 19 17.24 11.00 -15.44
C PRO A 19 17.19 12.40 -14.81
N ILE A 20 16.30 13.22 -15.32
CA ILE A 20 15.95 14.47 -14.65
C ILE A 20 14.88 14.14 -13.63
N LEU A 21 15.18 14.38 -12.37
CA LEU A 21 14.22 14.27 -11.28
C LEU A 21 13.39 15.55 -11.26
N SER A 22 12.09 15.42 -11.40
CA SER A 22 11.15 16.52 -11.28
C SER A 22 10.41 16.41 -9.97
N ILE A 23 10.47 17.46 -9.14
CA ILE A 23 9.79 17.52 -7.85
C ILE A 23 8.68 18.54 -7.97
N CYS A 24 7.45 18.09 -7.74
CA CYS A 24 6.27 18.89 -7.78
C CYS A 24 5.56 18.85 -6.44
N GLN A 25 5.00 19.95 -6.04
CA GLN A 25 4.11 20.02 -4.88
C GLN A 25 2.65 19.93 -5.34
N ASP A 26 1.87 19.00 -4.78
CA ASP A 26 0.44 18.93 -5.01
C ASP A 26 -0.30 19.92 -4.08
N GLY A 27 -1.31 20.60 -4.61
CA GLY A 27 -2.20 21.47 -3.84
C GLY A 27 -2.01 22.96 -4.13
N LEU A 28 -3.01 23.51 -4.79
CA LEU A 28 -3.06 24.92 -5.24
C LEU A 28 -3.50 25.92 -4.17
N SER A 29 -3.94 25.44 -3.00
CA SER A 29 -4.42 26.29 -1.90
C SER A 29 -3.32 26.71 -0.92
N ASP A 30 -2.08 26.33 -1.18
CA ASP A 30 -0.98 26.59 -0.27
C ASP A 30 -0.24 27.87 -0.66
N VAL A 31 -0.20 28.83 0.26
CA VAL A 31 0.53 30.10 0.07
C VAL A 31 2.00 29.86 -0.24
N ALA A 32 2.62 28.87 0.41
CA ALA A 32 4.00 28.51 0.12
C ALA A 32 4.16 28.15 -1.36
N GLY A 33 3.09 27.60 -1.89
CA GLY A 33 2.96 27.28 -3.26
C GLY A 33 3.10 28.44 -4.20
N VAL A 34 2.31 29.38 -4.01
CA VAL A 34 2.35 30.62 -4.77
C VAL A 34 3.70 31.32 -4.61
N GLN A 35 4.27 31.30 -3.41
CA GLN A 35 5.61 31.88 -3.16
C GLN A 35 6.69 31.21 -4.02
N VAL A 36 6.68 29.89 -4.15
CA VAL A 36 7.65 29.17 -5.03
C VAL A 36 7.40 29.50 -6.50
N PHE A 37 6.13 29.47 -6.96
CA PHE A 37 5.81 29.84 -8.34
C PHE A 37 6.35 31.25 -8.67
N LEU A 38 6.03 32.23 -7.84
CA LEU A 38 6.49 33.59 -8.01
C LEU A 38 8.03 33.68 -8.05
N THR A 39 8.69 32.98 -7.14
CA THR A 39 10.18 32.90 -7.13
C THR A 39 10.71 32.29 -8.42
N SER A 40 10.09 31.22 -8.94
CA SER A 40 10.52 30.56 -10.17
C SER A 40 10.38 31.44 -11.41
N ARG A 41 9.51 32.44 -11.34
CA ARG A 41 9.26 33.42 -12.41
C ARG A 41 10.03 34.73 -12.23
N GLY A 42 10.93 34.79 -11.22
CA GLY A 42 11.76 35.96 -10.94
C GLY A 42 11.10 37.05 -10.12
N PHE A 43 9.92 36.77 -9.54
CA PHE A 43 9.31 37.66 -8.55
C PHE A 43 9.81 37.34 -7.14
N GLU A 44 9.86 38.31 -6.26
CA GLU A 44 10.44 38.18 -4.91
C GLU A 44 9.34 38.14 -3.82
N PRO A 45 8.64 37.01 -3.61
CA PRO A 45 7.57 36.90 -2.62
C PRO A 45 8.06 36.84 -1.16
N GLY A 46 9.37 36.91 -0.91
CA GLY A 46 9.97 36.66 0.38
C GLY A 46 10.29 35.18 0.60
N PRO A 47 10.53 34.75 1.87
CA PRO A 47 10.77 33.36 2.17
C PRO A 47 9.56 32.50 1.83
N VAL A 48 9.81 31.26 1.42
CA VAL A 48 8.74 30.28 1.16
C VAL A 48 8.36 29.67 2.51
N ASP A 49 7.51 30.34 3.24
CA ASP A 49 7.11 30.00 4.62
C ASP A 49 5.62 29.69 4.79
N GLY A 50 4.83 29.84 3.71
CA GLY A 50 3.39 29.64 3.75
C GLY A 50 2.63 30.80 4.39
N ALA A 51 3.29 31.89 4.76
CA ALA A 51 2.65 33.10 5.28
C ALA A 51 2.39 34.11 4.13
N PHE A 52 1.14 34.49 3.94
CA PHE A 52 0.78 35.48 2.93
C PHE A 52 0.96 36.90 3.49
N GLY A 53 2.17 37.41 3.41
CA GLY A 53 2.54 38.75 3.87
C GLY A 53 2.66 39.77 2.71
N ASP A 54 3.06 40.99 3.05
CA ASP A 54 3.19 42.09 2.09
C ASP A 54 4.13 41.78 0.92
N LYS A 55 5.23 41.10 1.15
CA LYS A 55 6.18 40.70 0.10
C LYS A 55 5.51 39.73 -0.90
N THR A 56 4.77 38.75 -0.40
CA THR A 56 4.04 37.82 -1.26
C THR A 56 2.94 38.52 -2.04
N SER A 57 2.18 39.42 -1.40
CA SER A 57 1.14 40.22 -2.06
C SER A 57 1.73 41.11 -3.15
N ASN A 58 2.84 41.82 -2.89
CA ASN A 58 3.49 42.67 -3.88
C ASN A 58 4.07 41.86 -5.06
N ALA A 59 4.72 40.74 -4.80
CA ALA A 59 5.19 39.85 -5.85
C ALA A 59 4.03 39.34 -6.72
N LEU A 60 2.89 39.01 -6.09
CA LEU A 60 1.69 38.59 -6.80
C LEU A 60 1.09 39.68 -7.67
N LYS A 61 1.04 40.96 -7.18
CA LYS A 61 0.63 42.11 -8.00
C LYS A 61 1.53 42.29 -9.23
N ASN A 62 2.85 42.16 -9.04
CA ASN A 62 3.79 42.25 -10.14
C ASN A 62 3.61 41.12 -11.17
N TYR A 63 3.36 39.91 -10.69
CA TYR A 63 3.01 38.79 -11.56
C TYR A 63 1.69 39.04 -12.30
N GLN A 64 0.62 39.45 -11.62
CA GLN A 64 -0.67 39.76 -12.21
C GLN A 64 -0.51 40.81 -13.31
N ALA A 65 0.26 41.89 -13.06
CA ALA A 65 0.58 42.90 -14.07
C ALA A 65 1.28 42.29 -15.29
N SER A 66 2.26 41.39 -15.07
CA SER A 66 3.05 40.80 -16.16
C SER A 66 2.21 39.92 -17.09
N VAL A 67 1.09 39.39 -16.60
CA VAL A 67 0.18 38.49 -17.36
C VAL A 67 -1.15 39.16 -17.73
N GLY A 68 -1.28 40.50 -17.54
CA GLY A 68 -2.44 41.28 -17.92
C GLY A 68 -3.66 41.11 -17.02
N LEU A 69 -3.49 40.67 -15.79
CA LEU A 69 -4.55 40.54 -14.79
C LEU A 69 -4.64 41.79 -13.90
N SER A 70 -5.79 41.95 -13.23
CA SER A 70 -5.97 42.97 -12.20
C SER A 70 -4.95 42.79 -11.09
N GLN A 71 -4.23 43.85 -10.74
CA GLN A 71 -3.18 43.85 -9.71
C GLN A 71 -3.75 43.87 -8.28
N SER A 72 -4.65 42.95 -7.99
CA SER A 72 -5.32 42.84 -6.69
C SER A 72 -4.38 42.45 -5.56
N GLY A 73 -3.32 41.73 -5.87
CA GLY A 73 -2.44 41.08 -4.87
C GLY A 73 -3.12 39.98 -4.10
N VAL A 74 -4.25 39.47 -4.59
CA VAL A 74 -5.02 38.37 -4.00
C VAL A 74 -5.02 37.19 -4.97
N ILE A 75 -4.98 35.97 -4.43
CA ILE A 75 -5.12 34.75 -5.22
C ILE A 75 -6.61 34.52 -5.48
N ASP A 76 -7.14 35.19 -6.47
CA ASP A 76 -8.50 34.96 -6.97
C ASP A 76 -8.53 33.81 -7.99
N THR A 77 -9.72 33.41 -8.42
CA THR A 77 -9.92 32.29 -9.36
C THR A 77 -9.22 32.53 -10.70
N GLU A 78 -9.18 33.77 -11.19
CA GLU A 78 -8.57 34.12 -12.47
C GLU A 78 -7.05 34.03 -12.39
N THR A 79 -6.46 34.62 -11.36
CA THR A 79 -5.03 34.49 -11.04
C THR A 79 -4.63 33.02 -10.87
N LEU A 80 -5.43 32.25 -10.13
CA LEU A 80 -5.18 30.86 -9.92
C LEU A 80 -5.21 30.03 -11.21
N ASN A 81 -6.20 30.27 -12.08
CA ASN A 81 -6.29 29.60 -13.38
C ASN A 81 -5.13 29.98 -14.30
N LYS A 82 -4.70 31.23 -14.27
CA LYS A 82 -3.53 31.67 -15.04
C LYS A 82 -2.25 31.01 -14.56
N ILE A 83 -2.03 30.98 -13.26
CA ILE A 83 -0.91 30.26 -12.63
C ILE A 83 -0.94 28.78 -13.05
N LYS A 84 -2.11 28.12 -12.96
CA LYS A 84 -2.30 26.73 -13.41
C LYS A 84 -1.92 26.52 -14.87
N SER A 85 -2.39 27.36 -15.77
CA SER A 85 -2.14 27.23 -17.19
C SER A 85 -0.66 27.39 -17.55
N GLU A 86 0.08 28.20 -16.81
CA GLU A 86 1.51 28.41 -17.03
C GLU A 86 2.38 27.33 -16.39
N ALA A 87 1.90 26.70 -15.33
CA ALA A 87 2.60 25.62 -14.65
C ALA A 87 2.43 24.28 -15.37
N SER A 88 1.32 24.07 -16.08
CA SER A 88 0.97 22.80 -16.72
C SER A 88 1.52 22.60 -18.13
N SER A 89 2.48 23.42 -18.57
CA SER A 89 2.95 23.42 -19.96
C SER A 89 3.69 22.14 -20.40
N ASP A 90 4.04 21.23 -19.48
CA ASP A 90 4.70 19.97 -19.83
C ASP A 90 3.94 18.70 -19.40
N GLY A 91 2.73 18.84 -18.83
CA GLY A 91 1.85 17.72 -18.47
C GLY A 91 2.37 16.79 -17.37
N SER A 92 3.56 17.04 -16.81
CA SER A 92 4.20 16.14 -15.84
C SER A 92 3.84 16.44 -14.39
N CYS A 93 3.25 17.59 -14.10
CA CYS A 93 2.87 18.01 -12.75
C CYS A 93 1.55 18.79 -12.78
N GLU A 94 0.58 18.37 -11.99
CA GLU A 94 -0.68 19.12 -11.77
C GLU A 94 -0.49 20.35 -10.84
N SER A 95 0.74 20.71 -10.54
CA SER A 95 1.10 21.69 -9.54
C SER A 95 1.58 23.01 -10.16
N ILE A 96 1.23 24.12 -9.53
CA ILE A 96 1.66 25.49 -9.88
C ILE A 96 3.17 25.73 -9.78
N PHE A 97 3.89 24.76 -9.22
CA PHE A 97 5.33 24.85 -9.12
C PHE A 97 5.95 24.22 -10.34
N GLY A 98 6.52 24.95 -11.22
CA GLY A 98 7.39 24.35 -12.22
C GLY A 98 8.33 23.32 -11.57
N PRO A 99 8.59 22.20 -12.24
CA PRO A 99 9.36 21.12 -11.64
C PRO A 99 10.74 21.63 -11.22
N LEU A 100 11.14 21.34 -9.97
CA LEU A 100 12.54 21.44 -9.60
C LEU A 100 13.28 20.32 -10.32
N LYS A 101 14.04 20.64 -11.36
CA LYS A 101 14.79 19.68 -12.14
C LYS A 101 16.16 19.43 -11.51
N ILE A 102 16.45 18.19 -11.21
CA ILE A 102 17.73 17.76 -10.62
C ILE A 102 18.36 16.73 -11.56
N SER A 103 19.60 16.96 -11.96
CA SER A 103 20.36 16.06 -12.83
C SER A 103 20.57 14.69 -12.20
N GLY A 104 20.68 13.66 -13.03
CA GLY A 104 20.85 12.28 -12.60
C GLY A 104 22.11 12.03 -11.76
N GLY A 105 22.08 10.98 -10.94
CA GLY A 105 23.13 10.61 -10.00
C GLY A 105 23.05 11.31 -8.63
N ALA A 106 22.13 12.26 -8.46
CA ALA A 106 21.96 12.98 -7.19
C ALA A 106 21.21 12.13 -6.16
N THR A 107 21.61 12.29 -4.90
CA THR A 107 20.85 11.81 -3.74
C THR A 107 20.22 12.99 -3.02
N ILE A 108 18.92 12.92 -2.78
CA ILE A 108 18.17 13.92 -2.04
C ILE A 108 17.71 13.29 -0.75
N ASN A 109 18.01 13.91 0.35
CA ASN A 109 17.45 13.56 1.65
C ASN A 109 16.18 14.38 1.88
N VAL A 110 15.05 13.70 2.11
CA VAL A 110 13.78 14.33 2.45
C VAL A 110 13.50 14.07 3.91
N ILE A 111 13.30 15.11 4.69
CA ILE A 111 13.04 15.04 6.12
C ILE A 111 11.69 15.69 6.41
N SER A 112 10.84 15.03 7.20
CA SER A 112 9.63 15.63 7.74
C SER A 112 9.94 16.26 9.11
N ASN A 113 9.57 17.51 9.29
CA ASN A 113 9.71 18.24 10.56
C ASN A 113 8.38 18.42 11.32
N GLY A 114 7.33 17.70 10.90
CA GLY A 114 6.00 17.78 11.51
C GLY A 114 5.07 18.79 10.85
N ASN A 115 5.61 19.86 10.28
CA ASN A 115 4.83 20.90 9.60
C ASN A 115 5.01 20.87 8.07
N GLY A 116 5.93 20.04 7.57
CA GLY A 116 6.21 19.95 6.16
C GLY A 116 7.38 19.04 5.83
N CYS A 117 7.84 19.10 4.60
CA CYS A 117 9.03 18.40 4.13
C CYS A 117 10.18 19.35 3.89
N TYR A 118 11.34 18.90 4.28
CA TYR A 118 12.62 19.57 4.09
C TYR A 118 13.51 18.73 3.18
N PHE A 119 14.05 19.33 2.13
CA PHE A 119 14.97 18.71 1.20
C PHE A 119 16.38 19.17 1.50
N ASN A 120 17.29 18.25 1.76
CA ASN A 120 18.71 18.56 1.96
C ASN A 120 19.61 17.57 1.20
N GLY A 121 20.91 17.84 1.18
CA GLY A 121 21.92 16.97 0.57
C GLY A 121 22.19 17.25 -0.90
N HIS A 122 21.49 18.21 -1.52
CA HIS A 122 21.83 18.72 -2.84
C HIS A 122 21.97 20.24 -2.82
N PRO A 123 23.04 20.83 -3.37
CA PRO A 123 23.27 22.28 -3.32
C PRO A 123 22.17 23.13 -3.98
N LEU A 124 21.36 22.54 -4.87
CA LEU A 124 20.24 23.21 -5.53
C LEU A 124 18.91 23.04 -4.81
N VAL A 125 18.84 22.24 -3.75
CA VAL A 125 17.58 21.82 -3.11
C VAL A 125 17.67 21.93 -1.60
N ASN A 126 17.78 23.13 -1.12
CA ASN A 126 17.65 23.41 0.32
C ASN A 126 16.32 24.17 0.51
N ARG A 127 15.20 23.43 0.53
CA ARG A 127 13.85 24.00 0.61
C ARG A 127 13.04 23.35 1.70
N THR A 128 12.36 24.19 2.48
CA THR A 128 11.28 23.79 3.38
C THR A 128 9.95 24.07 2.72
N THR A 129 9.05 23.11 2.73
CA THR A 129 7.66 23.30 2.26
C THR A 129 6.72 23.25 3.44
N ALA A 130 5.66 24.06 3.44
CA ALA A 130 4.69 24.13 4.53
C ALA A 130 3.87 22.84 4.69
N SER A 131 3.82 21.97 3.66
CA SER A 131 3.18 20.68 3.72
C SER A 131 4.00 19.64 2.93
N CYS A 132 3.88 18.37 3.32
CA CYS A 132 4.52 17.27 2.64
C CYS A 132 3.59 16.60 1.61
N ASN A 133 3.05 17.37 0.70
CA ASN A 133 2.22 16.90 -0.41
C ASN A 133 2.97 17.11 -1.73
N ILE A 134 3.92 16.22 -2.01
CA ILE A 134 4.90 16.40 -3.07
C ILE A 134 4.85 15.25 -4.04
N GLY A 135 4.80 15.55 -5.35
CA GLY A 135 5.02 14.60 -6.42
C GLY A 135 6.47 14.62 -6.90
N ILE A 136 7.05 13.45 -7.13
CA ILE A 136 8.40 13.29 -7.65
C ILE A 136 8.33 12.36 -8.85
N SER A 137 8.62 12.89 -10.03
CA SER A 137 8.71 12.14 -11.27
C SER A 137 10.15 12.14 -11.81
N TRP A 138 10.41 11.30 -12.77
CA TRP A 138 11.70 11.21 -13.44
C TRP A 138 11.50 10.98 -14.94
N SER A 139 12.47 11.41 -15.74
CA SER A 139 12.40 11.30 -17.20
C SER A 139 12.44 9.84 -17.65
N ASP A 140 11.98 9.59 -18.87
CA ASP A 140 11.97 8.27 -19.51
C ASP A 140 13.35 7.62 -19.50
N GLY A 141 13.37 6.32 -19.19
CA GLY A 141 14.60 5.54 -19.03
C GLY A 141 15.29 5.70 -17.68
N GLY A 142 14.91 6.70 -16.88
CA GLY A 142 15.43 6.90 -15.53
C GLY A 142 14.86 5.94 -14.53
N ARG A 143 15.54 5.86 -13.39
CA ARG A 143 15.09 5.08 -12.22
C ARG A 143 15.36 5.86 -10.95
N ILE A 144 14.51 5.66 -9.97
CA ILE A 144 14.71 6.21 -8.62
C ILE A 144 14.76 5.07 -7.60
N ARG A 145 15.68 5.17 -6.65
CA ARG A 145 15.76 4.26 -5.52
C ARG A 145 15.19 4.92 -4.28
N VAL A 146 14.34 4.19 -3.57
CA VAL A 146 13.75 4.58 -2.29
C VAL A 146 13.93 3.43 -1.30
N GLY A 147 14.85 3.58 -0.37
CA GLY A 147 15.26 2.46 0.49
C GLY A 147 15.78 1.29 -0.37
N PRO A 148 15.30 0.05 -0.13
CA PRO A 148 15.77 -1.11 -0.87
C PRO A 148 15.09 -1.29 -2.26
N ARG A 149 14.15 -0.44 -2.64
CA ARG A 149 13.33 -0.61 -3.84
C ARG A 149 13.70 0.37 -4.93
N GLU A 150 13.73 -0.13 -6.16
CA GLU A 150 13.92 0.68 -7.37
C GLU A 150 12.59 0.83 -8.11
N HIS A 151 12.35 2.02 -8.66
CA HIS A 151 11.15 2.38 -9.39
C HIS A 151 11.56 2.96 -10.75
N LYS A 152 10.98 2.39 -11.81
CA LYS A 152 11.14 2.86 -13.19
C LYS A 152 9.88 3.57 -13.69
N HIS A 153 8.72 3.22 -13.14
CA HIS A 153 7.42 3.65 -13.61
C HIS A 153 6.68 4.42 -12.53
N GLY A 154 5.88 5.39 -12.94
CA GLY A 154 4.97 6.12 -12.08
C GLY A 154 5.54 7.40 -11.49
N VAL A 155 4.87 7.91 -10.46
CA VAL A 155 5.23 9.11 -9.70
C VAL A 155 5.26 8.76 -8.22
N LEU A 156 6.32 9.14 -7.52
CA LEU A 156 6.35 9.06 -6.07
C LEU A 156 5.62 10.26 -5.48
N LYS A 157 4.75 9.99 -4.52
CA LYS A 157 4.02 11.02 -3.77
C LYS A 157 4.43 10.93 -2.31
N LEU A 158 4.86 12.06 -1.75
CA LEU A 158 5.09 12.24 -0.35
C LEU A 158 3.87 12.92 0.26
N ARG A 159 3.31 12.34 1.33
CA ARG A 159 2.10 12.84 1.98
C ARG A 159 2.36 13.03 3.47
N SER A 160 2.08 14.22 3.99
CA SER A 160 2.22 14.51 5.40
C SER A 160 1.19 13.77 6.24
N GLN A 161 1.58 13.48 7.47
CA GLN A 161 0.67 12.99 8.50
C GLN A 161 0.28 14.12 9.44
N ASN A 162 -1.01 14.24 9.73
CA ASN A 162 -1.55 15.38 10.51
C ASN A 162 -1.08 15.48 11.97
N VAL A 163 -0.42 14.48 12.54
CA VAL A 163 -0.27 14.42 14.00
C VAL A 163 1.15 14.08 14.48
N SER A 164 2.01 13.60 13.61
CA SER A 164 3.39 13.26 13.98
C SER A 164 4.35 13.66 12.87
N SER A 165 5.54 14.03 13.24
CA SER A 165 6.65 14.39 12.35
C SER A 165 7.01 13.24 11.37
N GLY A 166 6.12 12.90 10.45
CA GLY A 166 6.32 11.82 9.50
C GLY A 166 5.56 12.02 8.19
N PHE A 167 5.90 11.24 7.19
CA PHE A 167 5.22 11.22 5.91
C PHE A 167 5.11 9.80 5.37
N HIS A 168 4.13 9.61 4.50
CA HIS A 168 4.00 8.39 3.69
C HIS A 168 4.67 8.59 2.35
N VAL A 169 5.34 7.55 1.88
CA VAL A 169 5.87 7.48 0.51
C VAL A 169 5.00 6.56 -0.31
N VAL A 170 4.28 7.11 -1.26
CA VAL A 170 3.30 6.41 -2.09
C VAL A 170 3.77 6.43 -3.54
N LEU A 171 3.68 5.30 -4.23
CA LEU A 171 3.89 5.21 -5.67
C LEU A 171 2.54 5.24 -6.38
N SER A 172 2.31 6.27 -7.20
CA SER A 172 1.21 6.31 -8.15
C SER A 172 1.69 5.76 -9.49
N VAL A 173 1.06 4.69 -9.96
CA VAL A 173 1.56 3.95 -11.12
C VAL A 173 0.42 3.29 -11.89
N ASN A 174 0.57 3.15 -13.21
CA ASN A 174 -0.36 2.39 -14.04
C ASN A 174 -0.45 0.94 -13.56
N ILE A 175 -1.64 0.35 -13.63
CA ILE A 175 -1.91 -1.00 -13.09
C ILE A 175 -1.00 -2.07 -13.71
N GLU A 176 -0.73 -2.04 -15.01
CA GLU A 176 0.12 -3.05 -15.65
C GLU A 176 1.58 -2.90 -15.21
N LYS A 177 2.06 -1.66 -15.06
CA LYS A 177 3.40 -1.36 -14.54
C LYS A 177 3.53 -1.68 -13.05
N TYR A 178 2.45 -1.53 -12.28
CA TYR A 178 2.37 -2.02 -10.91
C TYR A 178 2.59 -3.54 -10.85
N LEU A 179 1.89 -4.29 -11.70
CA LEU A 179 1.99 -5.75 -11.74
C LEU A 179 3.39 -6.23 -12.09
N TYR A 180 4.15 -5.54 -12.94
CA TYR A 180 5.52 -5.92 -13.23
C TYR A 180 6.39 -6.01 -11.97
N GLY A 181 6.12 -5.13 -11.01
CA GLY A 181 6.84 -5.10 -9.73
C GLY A 181 6.26 -6.01 -8.64
N LEU A 182 5.18 -6.75 -8.91
CA LEU A 182 4.54 -7.64 -7.95
C LEU A 182 5.32 -8.95 -7.78
N ALA A 183 5.74 -9.27 -6.56
CA ALA A 183 6.66 -10.38 -6.27
C ALA A 183 6.04 -11.49 -5.43
N GLU A 184 4.84 -11.95 -5.84
CA GLU A 184 4.09 -13.00 -5.14
C GLU A 184 4.50 -14.42 -5.56
N MET A 185 5.03 -14.57 -6.77
CA MET A 185 5.42 -15.87 -7.32
C MET A 185 6.85 -15.85 -7.87
N PRO A 186 7.58 -16.98 -7.81
CA PRO A 186 8.84 -17.17 -8.51
C PRO A 186 8.65 -17.06 -10.04
N SER A 187 9.48 -16.25 -10.70
CA SER A 187 9.29 -15.93 -12.12
C SER A 187 9.64 -17.10 -13.08
N HIS A 188 10.25 -18.17 -12.57
CA HIS A 188 10.57 -19.37 -13.36
C HIS A 188 9.42 -20.39 -13.44
N TRP A 189 8.30 -20.13 -12.76
CA TRP A 189 7.15 -21.02 -12.80
C TRP A 189 6.49 -21.04 -14.19
N ASN A 190 5.62 -22.04 -14.42
CA ASN A 190 4.91 -22.19 -15.68
C ASN A 190 4.14 -20.88 -16.00
N VAL A 191 4.22 -20.46 -17.26
CA VAL A 191 3.61 -19.19 -17.71
C VAL A 191 2.10 -19.14 -17.47
N LYS A 192 1.39 -20.26 -17.56
CA LYS A 192 -0.05 -20.30 -17.27
C LYS A 192 -0.37 -20.07 -15.79
N ALA A 193 0.46 -20.55 -14.90
CA ALA A 193 0.35 -20.23 -13.47
C ALA A 193 0.63 -18.75 -13.20
N LEU A 194 1.65 -18.19 -13.88
CA LEU A 194 1.96 -16.77 -13.80
C LEU A 194 0.83 -15.90 -14.39
N GLU A 195 0.21 -16.29 -15.50
CA GLU A 195 -0.96 -15.63 -16.09
C GLU A 195 -2.15 -15.64 -15.13
N ALA A 196 -2.43 -16.77 -14.48
CA ALA A 196 -3.47 -16.86 -13.46
C ALA A 196 -3.21 -15.90 -12.30
N GLN A 197 -1.98 -15.86 -11.78
CA GLN A 197 -1.60 -14.93 -10.73
C GLN A 197 -1.69 -13.46 -11.17
N ALA A 198 -1.35 -13.14 -12.42
CA ALA A 198 -1.48 -11.79 -12.94
C ALA A 198 -2.94 -11.33 -13.01
N LEU A 199 -3.86 -12.22 -13.43
CA LEU A 199 -5.30 -11.96 -13.43
C LEU A 199 -5.84 -11.73 -12.01
N VAL A 200 -5.49 -12.59 -11.07
CA VAL A 200 -5.91 -12.51 -9.67
C VAL A 200 -5.33 -11.24 -9.01
N GLY A 201 -4.03 -11.00 -9.20
CA GLY A 201 -3.35 -9.83 -8.64
C GLY A 201 -3.91 -8.51 -9.16
N ARG A 202 -4.22 -8.45 -10.47
CA ARG A 202 -4.86 -7.27 -11.10
C ARG A 202 -6.27 -7.07 -10.56
N SER A 203 -7.07 -8.12 -10.49
CA SER A 203 -8.44 -8.05 -9.99
C SER A 203 -8.49 -7.57 -8.56
N TYR A 204 -7.61 -8.07 -7.69
CA TYR A 204 -7.47 -7.59 -6.32
C TYR A 204 -7.11 -6.09 -6.28
N ALA A 205 -6.14 -5.67 -7.06
CA ALA A 205 -5.69 -4.26 -7.08
C ALA A 205 -6.79 -3.32 -7.59
N VAL A 206 -7.46 -3.68 -8.70
CA VAL A 206 -8.58 -2.91 -9.27
C VAL A 206 -9.75 -2.87 -8.29
N TYR A 207 -10.09 -3.97 -7.63
CA TYR A 207 -11.13 -3.99 -6.60
C TYR A 207 -10.81 -3.02 -5.45
N GLN A 208 -9.56 -3.03 -4.94
CA GLN A 208 -9.16 -2.13 -3.85
C GLN A 208 -9.23 -0.65 -4.28
N TYR A 209 -8.96 -0.34 -5.54
CA TYR A 209 -9.11 1.00 -6.10
C TYR A 209 -10.60 1.39 -6.17
N LEU A 210 -11.43 0.58 -6.82
CA LEU A 210 -12.86 0.86 -7.02
C LEU A 210 -13.65 0.97 -5.72
N LYS A 211 -13.28 0.19 -4.72
CA LYS A 211 -13.88 0.21 -3.38
C LYS A 211 -13.78 1.57 -2.67
N GLN A 212 -12.88 2.44 -3.07
CA GLN A 212 -12.65 3.73 -2.41
C GLN A 212 -13.62 4.84 -2.86
N ASN A 213 -14.60 4.55 -3.73
CA ASN A 213 -15.59 5.53 -4.22
C ASN A 213 -14.95 6.82 -4.77
N ILE A 214 -13.91 6.68 -5.58
CA ILE A 214 -13.24 7.83 -6.18
C ILE A 214 -14.21 8.50 -7.16
N PRO A 215 -14.46 9.82 -7.04
CA PRO A 215 -15.30 10.51 -8.02
C PRO A 215 -14.72 10.37 -9.43
N ALA A 216 -15.57 10.00 -10.40
CA ALA A 216 -15.17 9.71 -11.78
C ALA A 216 -14.42 10.88 -12.48
N GLN A 217 -14.54 12.09 -11.96
CA GLN A 217 -13.89 13.30 -12.50
C GLN A 217 -12.72 13.78 -11.63
N SER A 218 -12.34 13.03 -10.59
CA SER A 218 -11.23 13.43 -9.74
C SER A 218 -9.90 13.07 -10.41
N THR A 219 -9.09 14.09 -10.69
CA THR A 219 -7.68 13.94 -11.07
C THR A 219 -6.81 13.57 -9.86
N ASP A 220 -7.28 13.84 -8.64
CA ASP A 220 -6.63 13.37 -7.42
C ASP A 220 -6.95 11.90 -7.19
N LEU A 221 -6.01 11.02 -7.52
CA LEU A 221 -6.10 9.58 -7.30
C LEU A 221 -6.26 9.18 -5.82
N ASN A 222 -6.09 10.11 -4.89
CA ASN A 222 -6.34 9.89 -3.46
C ASN A 222 -7.70 10.45 -3.02
N ALA A 223 -8.42 11.14 -3.90
CA ALA A 223 -9.79 11.55 -3.64
C ALA A 223 -10.62 10.29 -3.30
N GLY A 224 -11.37 10.32 -2.23
CA GLY A 224 -12.17 9.19 -1.78
C GLY A 224 -11.46 8.18 -0.88
N LEU A 225 -10.17 8.30 -0.60
CA LEU A 225 -9.53 7.48 0.44
C LEU A 225 -10.19 7.75 1.80
N SER A 226 -10.66 6.69 2.46
CA SER A 226 -11.20 6.81 3.81
C SER A 226 -10.16 7.33 4.81
N ALA A 227 -10.60 7.99 5.87
CA ALA A 227 -9.71 8.50 6.93
C ALA A 227 -8.78 7.40 7.49
N SER A 228 -9.28 6.17 7.63
CA SER A 228 -8.46 5.04 8.06
C SER A 228 -7.36 4.68 7.06
N ARG A 229 -7.64 4.79 5.75
CA ARG A 229 -6.63 4.55 4.72
C ARG A 229 -5.61 5.69 4.66
N GLN A 230 -6.04 6.93 4.82
CA GLN A 230 -5.14 8.08 4.92
C GLN A 230 -4.19 7.92 6.12
N ALA A 231 -4.73 7.59 7.29
CA ALA A 231 -3.93 7.33 8.48
C ALA A 231 -2.98 6.13 8.33
N TYR A 232 -3.40 5.09 7.57
CA TYR A 232 -2.60 3.89 7.38
C TYR A 232 -1.47 4.06 6.37
N CYS A 233 -1.71 4.61 5.19
CA CYS A 233 -0.71 4.63 4.12
C CYS A 233 -0.91 5.70 3.03
N TRP A 234 -1.98 6.45 3.01
CA TRP A 234 -2.37 7.29 1.89
C TRP A 234 -2.37 6.54 0.53
N CYS A 235 -2.73 5.28 0.55
CA CYS A 235 -2.66 4.40 -0.61
C CYS A 235 -3.87 3.47 -0.74
N HIS A 236 -4.18 3.02 -1.96
CA HIS A 236 -5.20 2.02 -2.22
C HIS A 236 -4.76 0.63 -1.70
N ILE A 237 -3.47 0.33 -1.84
CA ILE A 237 -2.88 -0.98 -1.54
C ILE A 237 -1.56 -0.79 -0.80
N GLY A 238 -1.35 -1.54 0.28
CA GLY A 238 -0.05 -1.66 0.94
C GLY A 238 0.94 -2.46 0.09
N SER A 239 2.23 -2.22 0.29
CA SER A 239 3.32 -2.85 -0.48
C SER A 239 3.98 -4.05 0.21
N THR A 240 3.30 -4.65 1.18
CA THR A 240 3.80 -5.80 1.95
C THR A 240 2.88 -7.01 1.76
N ALA A 241 3.32 -8.19 2.21
CA ALA A 241 2.54 -9.43 2.12
C ALA A 241 1.17 -9.38 2.85
N SER A 242 0.91 -8.38 3.71
CA SER A 242 -0.41 -8.15 4.28
C SER A 242 -1.44 -7.59 3.28
N SER A 243 -0.99 -7.15 2.12
CA SER A 243 -1.83 -6.70 0.99
C SER A 243 -1.36 -7.39 -0.29
N GLN A 244 -0.37 -6.79 -0.96
CA GLN A 244 0.35 -7.38 -2.10
C GLN A 244 1.83 -7.04 -1.99
N TYR A 245 2.71 -8.04 -2.10
CA TYR A 245 4.15 -7.83 -1.98
C TYR A 245 4.70 -7.19 -3.25
N TYR A 246 4.93 -5.89 -3.18
CA TYR A 246 5.49 -5.10 -4.28
C TYR A 246 6.99 -4.89 -4.07
N TYR A 247 7.81 -5.39 -5.00
CA TYR A 247 9.27 -5.28 -4.94
C TYR A 247 9.82 -4.20 -5.88
N GLY A 248 9.03 -3.78 -6.88
CA GLY A 248 9.41 -2.73 -7.81
C GLY A 248 10.19 -3.22 -9.03
N TYR A 249 11.00 -2.34 -9.62
CA TYR A 249 11.68 -2.61 -10.88
C TYR A 249 12.64 -3.81 -10.85
N LEU A 250 13.21 -4.13 -9.70
CA LEU A 250 14.10 -5.32 -9.59
C LEU A 250 13.33 -6.62 -9.86
N LYS A 251 12.03 -6.70 -9.56
CA LYS A 251 11.20 -7.85 -9.95
C LYS A 251 10.97 -7.90 -11.46
N GLU A 252 10.75 -6.73 -12.08
CA GLU A 252 10.53 -6.63 -13.52
C GLU A 252 11.74 -7.17 -14.31
N ILE A 253 12.96 -6.73 -13.98
CA ILE A 253 14.18 -7.17 -14.68
C ILE A 253 14.57 -8.60 -14.38
N ALA A 254 14.30 -9.09 -13.16
CA ALA A 254 14.63 -10.47 -12.77
C ALA A 254 13.58 -11.49 -13.26
N GLY A 255 12.43 -11.04 -13.77
CA GLY A 255 11.30 -11.90 -14.07
C GLY A 255 10.71 -11.70 -15.47
N PRO A 256 11.43 -11.94 -16.58
CA PRO A 256 10.87 -11.74 -17.91
C PRO A 256 9.62 -12.58 -18.18
N ASN A 257 9.55 -13.82 -17.70
CA ASN A 257 8.34 -14.65 -17.82
C ASN A 257 7.15 -14.06 -17.05
N TRP A 258 7.40 -13.43 -15.91
CA TRP A 258 6.35 -12.73 -15.17
C TRP A 258 5.84 -11.52 -15.95
N VAL A 259 6.73 -10.71 -16.51
CA VAL A 259 6.35 -9.57 -17.36
C VAL A 259 5.56 -10.04 -18.58
N GLN A 260 5.98 -11.15 -19.21
CA GLN A 260 5.23 -11.76 -20.32
C GLN A 260 3.82 -12.19 -19.89
N ALA A 261 3.67 -12.85 -18.74
CA ALA A 261 2.39 -13.28 -18.23
C ALA A 261 1.44 -12.10 -17.94
N VAL A 262 1.97 -11.01 -17.38
CA VAL A 262 1.22 -9.77 -17.19
C VAL A 262 0.74 -9.21 -18.54
N ASN A 263 1.61 -9.15 -19.54
CA ASN A 263 1.29 -8.65 -20.88
C ASN A 263 0.24 -9.52 -21.58
N ASN A 264 0.36 -10.86 -21.51
CA ASN A 264 -0.59 -11.80 -22.10
C ASN A 264 -2.01 -11.65 -21.52
N THR A 265 -2.12 -11.13 -20.30
CA THR A 265 -3.39 -10.94 -19.58
C THR A 265 -3.77 -9.46 -19.42
N SER A 266 -3.06 -8.56 -20.09
CA SER A 266 -3.26 -7.11 -19.94
C SER A 266 -4.71 -6.70 -20.16
N GLY A 267 -5.20 -5.77 -19.32
CA GLY A 267 -6.56 -5.25 -19.36
C GLY A 267 -7.65 -6.22 -18.88
N LYS A 268 -7.31 -7.47 -18.53
CA LYS A 268 -8.30 -8.46 -18.09
C LYS A 268 -8.39 -8.52 -16.57
N VAL A 269 -9.62 -8.55 -16.06
CA VAL A 269 -9.96 -8.74 -14.64
C VAL A 269 -11.01 -9.85 -14.50
N ILE A 270 -11.09 -10.44 -13.32
CA ILE A 270 -12.10 -11.42 -12.99
C ILE A 270 -13.34 -10.69 -12.47
N THR A 271 -14.50 -11.04 -13.01
CA THR A 271 -15.78 -10.42 -12.67
C THR A 271 -16.78 -11.45 -12.16
N TYR A 272 -17.76 -10.98 -11.40
CA TYR A 272 -18.91 -11.78 -10.96
C TYR A 272 -20.19 -11.00 -11.16
N SER A 273 -21.18 -11.61 -11.81
CA SER A 273 -22.44 -10.97 -12.20
C SER A 273 -23.49 -10.91 -11.08
N GLY A 274 -23.22 -11.47 -9.93
CA GLY A 274 -24.20 -11.65 -8.83
C GLY A 274 -24.46 -10.43 -7.93
N GLY A 275 -23.94 -9.25 -8.25
CA GLY A 275 -24.33 -7.99 -7.58
C GLY A 275 -23.82 -7.78 -6.14
N TYR A 276 -22.77 -8.46 -5.71
CA TYR A 276 -22.25 -8.39 -4.33
C TYR A 276 -21.27 -7.23 -4.05
N THR A 277 -20.91 -6.44 -5.06
CA THR A 277 -20.00 -5.31 -4.93
C THR A 277 -20.49 -4.14 -5.75
N GLN A 278 -20.06 -2.92 -5.43
CA GLN A 278 -20.33 -1.72 -6.24
C GLN A 278 -19.73 -1.81 -7.66
N SER A 279 -18.84 -2.77 -7.88
CA SER A 279 -18.28 -3.11 -9.19
C SER A 279 -18.45 -4.61 -9.44
N SER A 280 -18.54 -5.02 -10.70
CA SER A 280 -18.51 -6.43 -11.08
C SER A 280 -17.16 -7.12 -10.83
N VAL A 281 -16.10 -6.37 -10.58
CA VAL A 281 -14.75 -6.91 -10.32
C VAL A 281 -14.71 -7.55 -8.94
N ILE A 282 -14.22 -8.78 -8.84
CA ILE A 282 -14.15 -9.52 -7.58
C ILE A 282 -12.95 -9.09 -6.72
N GLN A 283 -13.08 -9.23 -5.41
CA GLN A 283 -11.93 -9.23 -4.51
C GLN A 283 -11.25 -10.60 -4.57
N ALA A 284 -10.30 -10.73 -5.47
CA ALA A 284 -9.61 -11.98 -5.73
C ALA A 284 -8.51 -12.24 -4.71
N PHE A 285 -8.78 -13.08 -3.72
CA PHE A 285 -7.77 -13.51 -2.75
C PHE A 285 -6.92 -14.65 -3.30
N TYR A 286 -5.70 -14.75 -2.78
CA TYR A 286 -4.77 -15.84 -3.07
C TYR A 286 -3.88 -16.13 -1.86
N SER A 287 -3.30 -17.31 -1.81
CA SER A 287 -2.41 -17.75 -0.76
C SER A 287 -1.31 -18.65 -1.32
N SER A 288 -0.25 -18.87 -0.56
CA SER A 288 0.85 -19.77 -0.96
C SER A 288 0.48 -21.25 -0.88
N SER A 289 -0.52 -21.61 -0.08
CA SER A 289 -1.02 -22.98 0.07
C SER A 289 -2.42 -22.93 0.67
N THR A 290 -3.30 -23.81 0.22
CA THR A 290 -4.66 -23.95 0.72
C THR A 290 -4.78 -25.03 1.81
N GLY A 291 -3.79 -25.93 1.92
CA GLY A 291 -3.81 -27.06 2.85
C GLY A 291 -4.73 -28.20 2.40
N GLY A 292 -5.01 -28.33 1.11
CA GLY A 292 -5.85 -29.37 0.51
C GLY A 292 -7.25 -28.91 0.09
N LYS A 293 -7.76 -27.85 0.71
CA LYS A 293 -9.03 -27.19 0.36
C LYS A 293 -8.96 -25.69 0.56
N THR A 294 -9.64 -24.92 -0.26
CA THR A 294 -9.79 -23.48 -0.02
C THR A 294 -10.80 -23.24 1.11
N ASN A 295 -10.72 -22.06 1.73
CA ASN A 295 -11.77 -21.56 2.61
C ASN A 295 -12.62 -20.52 1.87
N ASN A 296 -13.91 -20.45 2.13
CA ASN A 296 -14.67 -19.26 1.81
C ASN A 296 -14.19 -18.06 2.66
N ASN A 297 -14.57 -16.84 2.28
CA ASN A 297 -14.12 -15.63 2.97
C ASN A 297 -14.61 -15.51 4.42
N ALA A 298 -15.74 -16.10 4.77
CA ALA A 298 -16.25 -16.10 6.15
C ALA A 298 -15.31 -16.89 7.06
N VAL A 299 -14.91 -18.09 6.66
CA VAL A 299 -13.94 -18.92 7.38
C VAL A 299 -12.53 -18.31 7.32
N GLY A 300 -12.07 -17.93 6.13
CA GLY A 300 -10.69 -17.45 5.91
C GLY A 300 -10.40 -16.11 6.60
N PHE A 301 -11.34 -15.17 6.57
CA PHE A 301 -11.14 -13.80 7.06
C PHE A 301 -12.11 -13.38 8.18
N GLY A 302 -13.12 -14.22 8.51
CA GLY A 302 -14.15 -13.91 9.51
C GLY A 302 -15.13 -12.86 9.02
N SER A 303 -15.41 -12.83 7.74
CA SER A 303 -16.47 -12.00 7.18
C SER A 303 -17.83 -12.48 7.66
N ALA A 304 -18.75 -11.55 7.93
CA ALA A 304 -20.11 -11.90 8.37
C ALA A 304 -20.88 -12.68 7.28
N THR A 305 -20.56 -12.46 6.02
CA THR A 305 -21.23 -13.09 4.87
C THR A 305 -20.23 -13.79 3.98
N ALA A 306 -20.52 -15.03 3.60
CA ALA A 306 -19.78 -15.76 2.58
C ALA A 306 -20.13 -15.21 1.19
N TRP A 307 -19.13 -14.93 0.38
CA TRP A 307 -19.34 -14.45 -0.98
C TRP A 307 -19.47 -15.63 -1.95
N PRO A 308 -20.45 -15.61 -2.84
CA PRO A 308 -20.73 -16.75 -3.71
C PRO A 308 -19.61 -17.16 -4.65
N TYR A 309 -18.69 -16.27 -4.95
CA TYR A 309 -17.52 -16.54 -5.79
C TYR A 309 -16.27 -16.98 -5.00
N LEU A 310 -16.34 -17.01 -3.67
CA LEU A 310 -15.26 -17.51 -2.79
C LEU A 310 -15.76 -18.75 -2.05
N GLN A 311 -15.83 -19.85 -2.76
CA GLN A 311 -16.31 -21.12 -2.24
C GLN A 311 -15.15 -21.99 -1.72
N THR A 312 -15.50 -22.99 -0.91
CA THR A 312 -14.61 -24.09 -0.59
C THR A 312 -14.45 -24.97 -1.82
N VAL A 313 -13.22 -25.18 -2.26
CA VAL A 313 -12.87 -26.00 -3.43
C VAL A 313 -11.73 -26.92 -3.05
N ASP A 314 -11.79 -28.16 -3.51
CA ASP A 314 -10.71 -29.13 -3.34
C ASP A 314 -9.45 -28.70 -4.09
N ASP A 315 -8.31 -28.74 -3.41
CA ASP A 315 -6.98 -28.46 -3.95
C ASP A 315 -5.96 -29.50 -3.46
N PRO A 316 -6.08 -30.74 -3.92
CA PRO A 316 -5.18 -31.81 -3.48
C PRO A 316 -3.71 -31.53 -3.86
N TRP A 317 -3.50 -30.68 -4.88
CA TRP A 317 -2.15 -30.33 -5.32
C TRP A 317 -1.34 -29.57 -4.28
N SER A 318 -2.00 -28.76 -3.44
CA SER A 318 -1.30 -27.96 -2.41
C SER A 318 -0.62 -28.81 -1.34
N VAL A 319 -1.03 -30.07 -1.18
CA VAL A 319 -0.49 -31.02 -0.22
C VAL A 319 0.17 -32.25 -0.88
N ASP A 320 0.25 -32.28 -2.21
CA ASP A 320 0.89 -33.34 -2.97
C ASP A 320 2.42 -33.29 -2.74
N ASN A 321 3.00 -34.42 -2.35
CA ASN A 321 4.43 -34.53 -2.07
C ASN A 321 5.33 -34.17 -3.26
N ARG A 322 4.84 -34.31 -4.50
CA ARG A 322 5.56 -33.93 -5.73
C ARG A 322 5.73 -32.43 -5.88
N VAL A 323 4.90 -31.63 -5.25
CA VAL A 323 4.97 -30.17 -5.30
C VAL A 323 6.04 -29.61 -4.36
N GLY A 324 6.47 -30.40 -3.36
CA GLY A 324 7.51 -29.99 -2.42
C GLY A 324 7.09 -28.80 -1.55
N ASN A 325 5.81 -28.71 -1.18
CA ASN A 325 5.30 -27.65 -0.33
C ASN A 325 5.82 -27.80 1.11
N PRO A 326 6.72 -26.91 1.60
CA PRO A 326 7.29 -27.04 2.95
C PRO A 326 6.26 -26.74 4.06
N LYS A 327 5.05 -26.29 3.69
CA LYS A 327 3.96 -25.99 4.61
C LYS A 327 2.80 -26.99 4.52
N ALA A 328 2.96 -28.07 3.75
CA ALA A 328 1.94 -29.13 3.66
C ALA A 328 1.69 -29.81 5.00
N ALA A 329 2.73 -29.97 5.82
CA ALA A 329 2.64 -30.49 7.18
C ALA A 329 3.49 -29.65 8.13
N TRP A 330 3.02 -29.46 9.35
CA TRP A 330 3.73 -28.75 10.40
C TRP A 330 3.23 -29.18 11.78
N SER A 331 4.07 -29.04 12.79
CA SER A 331 3.74 -29.27 14.18
C SER A 331 4.33 -28.21 15.08
N TYR A 332 3.68 -27.96 16.20
CA TYR A 332 4.15 -27.08 17.26
C TYR A 332 3.88 -27.77 18.61
N ASP A 333 4.88 -27.79 19.46
CA ASP A 333 4.78 -28.35 20.82
C ASP A 333 4.69 -27.20 21.84
N PHE A 334 3.70 -27.27 22.71
CA PHE A 334 3.51 -26.32 23.79
C PHE A 334 3.33 -27.05 25.11
N SER A 335 4.04 -26.61 26.13
CA SER A 335 3.69 -26.96 27.49
C SER A 335 2.38 -26.32 27.93
N THR A 336 1.67 -26.88 28.89
CA THR A 336 0.46 -26.30 29.48
C THR A 336 0.72 -24.90 30.02
N TYR A 337 1.91 -24.64 30.54
CA TYR A 337 2.36 -23.31 30.99
C TYR A 337 2.44 -22.31 29.83
N GLN A 338 3.05 -22.70 28.70
CA GLN A 338 3.13 -21.84 27.52
C GLN A 338 1.75 -21.54 26.94
N LEU A 339 0.86 -22.52 26.86
CA LEU A 339 -0.52 -22.32 26.42
C LEU A 339 -1.26 -21.34 27.34
N SER A 340 -1.15 -21.52 28.67
CA SER A 340 -1.82 -20.61 29.61
C SER A 340 -1.33 -19.16 29.52
N LYS A 341 -0.06 -18.93 29.17
CA LYS A 341 0.49 -17.58 28.99
C LYS A 341 0.15 -16.96 27.65
N ASN A 342 0.10 -17.74 26.59
CA ASN A 342 -0.04 -17.24 25.22
C ASN A 342 -1.53 -17.05 24.82
N ILE A 343 -2.47 -17.71 25.50
CA ILE A 343 -3.89 -17.59 25.21
C ILE A 343 -4.49 -16.45 26.04
N LEU A 344 -4.71 -15.33 25.39
CA LEU A 344 -5.09 -14.07 26.01
C LEU A 344 -6.61 -13.80 25.90
N CYS A 345 -7.19 -13.26 26.96
CA CYS A 345 -8.52 -12.68 27.02
C CYS A 345 -8.39 -11.16 27.22
N GLY A 346 -8.39 -10.42 26.10
CA GLY A 346 -7.87 -9.04 26.07
C GLY A 346 -6.34 -9.06 26.19
N ASP A 347 -5.80 -8.26 27.09
CA ASP A 347 -4.35 -8.11 27.27
C ASP A 347 -3.78 -9.03 28.38
N ILE A 348 -4.61 -9.88 28.98
CA ILE A 348 -4.21 -10.78 30.07
C ILE A 348 -4.45 -12.25 29.70
N PRO A 349 -3.69 -13.20 30.28
CA PRO A 349 -3.93 -14.62 30.09
C PRO A 349 -5.35 -15.03 30.47
N CYS A 350 -5.97 -15.90 29.67
CA CYS A 350 -7.30 -16.43 29.98
C CYS A 350 -7.28 -17.36 31.19
N PHE A 351 -6.16 -18.04 31.43
CA PHE A 351 -6.00 -19.10 32.43
C PHE A 351 -4.70 -18.91 33.20
N ASP A 352 -4.67 -19.38 34.44
CA ASP A 352 -3.45 -19.61 35.19
C ASP A 352 -2.87 -20.99 34.82
N SER A 353 -3.75 -21.96 34.58
CA SER A 353 -3.41 -23.30 34.07
C SER A 353 -4.49 -23.81 33.13
N ILE A 354 -4.10 -24.43 32.03
CA ILE A 354 -4.99 -25.11 31.08
C ILE A 354 -4.94 -26.62 31.37
N THR A 355 -6.11 -27.24 31.44
CA THR A 355 -6.26 -28.70 31.67
C THR A 355 -6.68 -29.43 30.42
N ASP A 356 -7.36 -28.76 29.48
CA ASP A 356 -7.85 -29.36 28.25
C ASP A 356 -7.95 -28.34 27.13
N ILE A 357 -7.71 -28.77 25.88
CA ILE A 357 -7.84 -27.99 24.67
C ILE A 357 -8.29 -28.89 23.52
N TYR A 358 -9.39 -28.56 22.86
CA TYR A 358 -9.91 -29.30 21.72
C TYR A 358 -10.59 -28.41 20.71
N ILE A 359 -10.67 -28.86 19.47
CA ILE A 359 -11.42 -28.18 18.41
C ILE A 359 -12.89 -28.55 18.58
N SER A 360 -13.72 -27.56 18.86
CA SER A 360 -15.17 -27.73 19.08
C SER A 360 -15.99 -27.56 17.82
N SER A 361 -15.44 -26.94 16.78
CA SER A 361 -16.10 -26.77 15.48
C SER A 361 -15.08 -26.66 14.34
N VAL A 362 -15.38 -27.32 13.23
CA VAL A 362 -14.55 -27.29 12.00
C VAL A 362 -15.37 -26.80 10.82
N ALA A 363 -14.71 -26.16 9.86
CA ALA A 363 -15.31 -25.80 8.57
C ALA A 363 -15.37 -27.02 7.63
N GLU A 364 -16.14 -26.89 6.54
CA GLU A 364 -16.16 -27.87 5.44
C GLU A 364 -14.74 -28.16 4.90
N SER A 365 -13.89 -27.17 4.89
CA SER A 365 -12.48 -27.29 4.50
C SER A 365 -11.62 -28.09 5.49
N GLY A 366 -12.10 -28.37 6.71
CA GLY A 366 -11.32 -28.96 7.80
C GLY A 366 -10.59 -27.91 8.66
N ALA A 367 -10.70 -26.63 8.36
CA ALA A 367 -10.12 -25.56 9.18
C ALA A 367 -10.84 -25.44 10.54
N ALA A 368 -10.09 -25.23 11.63
CA ALA A 368 -10.67 -25.00 12.94
C ALA A 368 -11.47 -23.68 12.96
N ILE A 369 -12.78 -23.76 13.18
CA ILE A 369 -13.63 -22.59 13.39
C ILE A 369 -13.56 -22.18 14.86
N GLU A 370 -13.78 -23.12 15.78
CA GLU A 370 -13.77 -22.89 17.21
C GLU A 370 -12.86 -23.87 17.94
N VAL A 371 -12.18 -23.34 18.95
CA VAL A 371 -11.33 -24.08 19.86
C VAL A 371 -11.80 -23.80 21.28
N THR A 372 -12.17 -24.83 21.99
CA THR A 372 -12.59 -24.76 23.39
C THR A 372 -11.46 -25.20 24.30
N MET A 373 -11.22 -24.44 25.33
CA MET A 373 -10.18 -24.67 26.34
C MET A 373 -10.80 -24.65 27.72
N LYS A 374 -10.34 -25.54 28.59
CA LYS A 374 -10.72 -25.63 29.98
C LYS A 374 -9.50 -25.46 30.88
N GLY A 375 -9.70 -24.92 32.05
CA GLY A 375 -8.60 -24.69 32.98
C GLY A 375 -9.05 -23.94 34.23
N PHE A 376 -8.12 -23.31 34.89
CA PHE A 376 -8.37 -22.53 36.11
C PHE A 376 -7.91 -21.08 35.95
N ARG A 377 -8.65 -20.16 36.58
CA ARG A 377 -8.28 -18.77 36.73
C ARG A 377 -8.66 -18.29 38.13
N ASN A 378 -7.70 -17.78 38.90
CA ASN A 378 -7.86 -17.37 40.28
C ASN A 378 -8.54 -18.46 41.14
N GLY A 379 -8.10 -19.72 41.01
CA GLY A 379 -8.63 -20.87 41.73
C GLY A 379 -9.99 -21.39 41.26
N SER A 380 -10.65 -20.72 40.33
CA SER A 380 -11.94 -21.11 39.79
C SER A 380 -11.85 -21.78 38.44
N SER A 381 -12.67 -22.81 38.20
CA SER A 381 -12.79 -23.47 36.90
C SER A 381 -13.30 -22.48 35.85
N LYS A 382 -12.68 -22.50 34.65
CA LYS A 382 -13.02 -21.63 33.55
C LYS A 382 -13.02 -22.39 32.23
N THR A 383 -14.01 -22.10 31.39
CA THR A 383 -14.05 -22.55 29.99
C THR A 383 -14.06 -21.33 29.09
N VAL A 384 -13.25 -21.36 28.03
CA VAL A 384 -13.14 -20.29 27.03
C VAL A 384 -13.15 -20.92 25.64
N THR A 385 -14.02 -20.38 24.77
CA THR A 385 -14.01 -20.72 23.33
C THR A 385 -13.49 -19.52 22.54
N LYS A 386 -12.58 -19.79 21.61
CA LYS A 386 -12.00 -18.82 20.70
C LYS A 386 -12.06 -19.31 19.27
N SER A 387 -12.09 -18.39 18.31
CA SER A 387 -11.97 -18.78 16.91
C SER A 387 -10.60 -19.41 16.62
N GLY A 388 -10.58 -20.42 15.73
CA GLY A 388 -9.32 -21.05 15.29
C GLY A 388 -8.32 -20.03 14.74
N ARG A 389 -8.80 -18.93 14.11
CA ARG A 389 -7.95 -17.82 13.67
C ARG A 389 -7.30 -17.07 14.83
N ASN A 390 -8.02 -16.83 15.92
CA ASN A 390 -7.44 -16.22 17.12
C ASN A 390 -6.37 -17.12 17.73
N ILE A 391 -6.63 -18.41 17.82
CA ILE A 391 -5.64 -19.39 18.31
C ILE A 391 -4.43 -19.42 17.39
N LYS A 392 -4.62 -19.49 16.06
CA LYS A 392 -3.54 -19.35 15.09
C LYS A 392 -2.66 -18.12 15.37
N SER A 393 -3.29 -16.95 15.57
CA SER A 393 -2.57 -15.70 15.78
C SER A 393 -1.81 -15.68 17.11
N GLN A 394 -2.44 -16.15 18.19
CA GLN A 394 -1.86 -16.11 19.53
C GLN A 394 -0.74 -17.13 19.72
N LEU A 395 -0.83 -18.28 19.06
CA LEU A 395 0.18 -19.34 19.12
C LEU A 395 1.18 -19.32 17.97
N GLY A 396 1.02 -18.41 17.00
CA GLY A 396 1.95 -18.27 15.87
C GLY A 396 1.86 -19.41 14.84
N PHE A 397 0.72 -20.10 14.73
CA PHE A 397 0.56 -21.20 13.80
C PHE A 397 0.65 -20.77 12.34
N THR A 398 1.10 -21.66 11.49
CA THR A 398 1.20 -21.48 10.04
C THR A 398 -0.19 -21.24 9.43
N SER A 399 -1.20 -21.99 9.87
CA SER A 399 -2.59 -21.87 9.41
C SER A 399 -3.56 -22.23 10.53
N HIS A 400 -4.87 -22.06 10.28
CA HIS A 400 -5.91 -22.59 11.19
C HIS A 400 -6.41 -23.98 10.81
N TYR A 401 -5.71 -24.67 9.91
CA TYR A 401 -5.80 -26.10 9.69
C TYR A 401 -4.88 -26.80 10.69
N PHE A 402 -5.35 -27.10 11.86
CA PHE A 402 -4.59 -27.84 12.88
C PHE A 402 -5.48 -28.81 13.63
N LYS A 403 -4.87 -29.82 14.23
CA LYS A 403 -5.47 -30.77 15.14
C LYS A 403 -4.77 -30.66 16.49
N THR A 404 -5.43 -31.06 17.55
CA THR A 404 -4.81 -31.24 18.86
C THR A 404 -4.39 -32.71 19.04
N SER A 405 -3.30 -32.98 19.74
CA SER A 405 -2.80 -34.35 19.96
C SER A 405 -3.76 -35.26 20.75
N SER A 406 -4.74 -34.67 21.44
CA SER A 406 -5.77 -35.38 22.17
C SER A 406 -6.99 -35.79 21.30
N GLN A 407 -7.07 -35.33 20.06
CA GLN A 407 -8.07 -35.78 19.11
C GLN A 407 -7.55 -36.97 18.32
N SER A 408 -7.85 -38.20 18.82
CA SER A 408 -7.76 -39.40 18.03
C SER A 408 -8.53 -39.21 16.72
N ASP A 409 -7.83 -39.36 15.61
CA ASP A 409 -8.29 -39.49 14.23
C ASP A 409 -9.73 -39.10 13.92
N VAL A 410 -9.95 -37.89 13.50
CA VAL A 410 -10.99 -37.62 12.51
C VAL A 410 -10.39 -37.97 11.13
N SER A 411 -10.00 -39.22 10.98
CA SER A 411 -9.80 -39.88 9.70
C SER A 411 -11.19 -40.21 9.18
N ASN A 412 -11.69 -39.39 8.32
CA ASN A 412 -12.79 -39.55 7.37
C ASN A 412 -13.65 -38.28 7.30
N LEU A 413 -13.11 -37.28 6.66
CA LEU A 413 -13.92 -36.30 5.88
C LEU A 413 -13.15 -35.96 4.61
#